data_9f14669dc178bcb72411a9ee372bbed3
#
_entry.id   9f14669dc178bcb72411a9ee372bbed3
#
_cell.length_a   1.000
_cell.length_b   1.000
_cell.length_c   1.000
_cell.angle_alpha   90.00
_cell.angle_beta   90.00
_cell.angle_gamma   90.00
#
_symmetry.space_group_name_H-M   'P 1'
#
loop_
_entity.id
_entity.type
_entity.pdbx_description
1 polymer ?
#
loop_
_entity_poly.entity_id
_entity_poly.type
_entity_poly.pdbx_seq_one_letter_code
_entity_poly.pdbx_strand_id
1 'polypeptide(L)'
;MNFDFSDDQNVLRNEVRKFLAKECPVSVTRTVIETEQTHAESVWNGLGELGVTTLMLPESCGGIGLGAMELCVVAEEVGRQLGALPLASTLYLATQAVLLGASDAQQQKWLPRIAAGTKATL
;
A
#
# COMPACT_ATOMS: atom_id res chain seq x y z
N MET A 1 -5.89 6.58 -28.46
CA MET A 1 -5.43 6.71 -27.06
C MET A 1 -5.98 5.52 -26.29
N ASN A 2 -5.14 4.74 -25.66
CA ASN A 2 -5.57 3.60 -24.85
C ASN A 2 -5.62 4.04 -23.39
N PHE A 3 -6.76 3.89 -22.73
CA PHE A 3 -6.97 4.19 -21.32
C PHE A 3 -6.98 2.93 -20.43
N ASP A 4 -6.75 1.76 -21.01
CA ASP A 4 -6.68 0.51 -20.28
C ASP A 4 -5.36 0.40 -19.51
N PHE A 5 -5.39 -0.40 -18.45
CA PHE A 5 -4.18 -0.75 -17.70
C PHE A 5 -3.25 -1.61 -18.56
N SER A 6 -1.95 -1.47 -18.34
CA SER A 6 -0.93 -2.32 -18.95
C SER A 6 -1.03 -3.77 -18.48
N ASP A 7 -0.36 -4.68 -19.21
CA ASP A 7 -0.30 -6.09 -18.82
C ASP A 7 0.34 -6.26 -17.42
N ASP A 8 1.39 -5.50 -17.12
CA ASP A 8 2.06 -5.54 -15.81
C ASP A 8 1.14 -5.02 -14.70
N GLN A 9 0.37 -3.95 -14.95
CA GLN A 9 -0.63 -3.44 -14.02
C GLN A 9 -1.75 -4.44 -13.78
N ASN A 10 -2.16 -5.18 -14.81
CA ASN A 10 -3.14 -6.25 -14.68
C ASN A 10 -2.59 -7.47 -13.91
N VAL A 11 -1.32 -7.81 -14.06
CA VAL A 11 -0.64 -8.82 -13.25
C VAL A 11 -0.64 -8.40 -11.78
N LEU A 12 -0.24 -7.18 -11.47
CA LEU A 12 -0.28 -6.62 -10.12
C LEU A 12 -1.71 -6.69 -9.53
N ARG A 13 -2.72 -6.25 -10.29
CA ARG A 13 -4.13 -6.34 -9.89
C ARG A 13 -4.52 -7.76 -9.49
N ASN A 14 -4.18 -8.73 -10.33
CA ASN A 14 -4.55 -10.12 -10.10
C ASN A 14 -3.88 -10.70 -8.85
N GLU A 15 -2.62 -10.39 -8.62
CA GLU A 15 -1.89 -10.85 -7.43
C GLU A 15 -2.44 -10.23 -6.14
N VAL A 16 -2.68 -8.92 -6.13
CA VAL A 16 -3.29 -8.23 -4.99
C VAL A 16 -4.71 -8.75 -4.74
N ARG A 17 -5.51 -8.94 -5.78
CA ARG A 17 -6.86 -9.50 -5.68
C ARG A 17 -6.87 -10.89 -5.07
N LYS A 18 -6.03 -11.80 -5.54
CA LYS A 18 -5.91 -13.16 -4.99
C LYS A 18 -5.52 -13.13 -3.53
N PHE A 19 -4.53 -12.33 -3.18
CA PHE A 19 -4.08 -12.17 -1.81
C PHE A 19 -5.21 -11.67 -0.91
N LEU A 20 -5.87 -10.58 -1.28
CA LEU A 20 -6.94 -9.98 -0.47
C LEU A 20 -8.17 -10.89 -0.37
N ALA A 21 -8.53 -11.59 -1.43
CA ALA A 21 -9.64 -12.54 -1.40
C ALA A 21 -9.40 -13.66 -0.38
N LYS A 22 -8.16 -14.09 -0.23
CA LYS A 22 -7.76 -15.15 0.71
C LYS A 22 -7.58 -14.62 2.14
N GLU A 23 -6.84 -13.53 2.30
CA GLU A 23 -6.35 -13.06 3.62
C GLU A 23 -7.22 -11.95 4.23
N CYS A 24 -8.07 -11.30 3.44
CA CYS A 24 -8.94 -10.20 3.88
C CYS A 24 -10.43 -10.45 3.56
N PRO A 25 -11.02 -11.60 3.95
CA PRO A 25 -12.47 -11.75 3.84
C PRO A 25 -13.17 -10.69 4.72
N VAL A 26 -14.43 -10.37 4.44
CA VAL A 26 -15.22 -9.36 5.17
C VAL A 26 -15.23 -9.59 6.69
N SER A 27 -15.11 -10.84 7.13
CA SER A 27 -15.01 -11.19 8.55
C SER A 27 -13.80 -10.56 9.24
N VAL A 28 -12.68 -10.42 8.55
CA VAL A 28 -11.47 -9.76 9.07
C VAL A 28 -11.75 -8.28 9.35
N THR A 29 -12.36 -7.59 8.40
CA THR A 29 -12.76 -6.19 8.57
C THR A 29 -13.79 -6.00 9.68
N ARG A 30 -14.77 -6.90 9.79
CA ARG A 30 -15.73 -6.89 10.91
C ARG A 30 -15.04 -7.06 12.25
N THR A 31 -14.07 -7.95 12.36
CA THR A 31 -13.28 -8.12 13.59
C THR A 31 -12.56 -6.82 13.99
N VAL A 32 -12.00 -6.08 13.02
CA VAL A 32 -11.38 -4.78 13.30
C VAL A 32 -12.41 -3.78 13.86
N ILE A 33 -13.61 -3.74 13.28
CA ILE A 33 -14.69 -2.82 13.72
C ILE A 33 -15.23 -3.19 15.10
N GLU A 34 -15.33 -4.49 15.40
CA GLU A 34 -15.94 -5.01 16.64
C GLU A 34 -14.95 -5.11 17.81
N THR A 35 -13.68 -4.89 17.58
CA THR A 35 -12.62 -4.97 18.58
C THR A 35 -11.85 -3.64 18.72
N GLU A 36 -10.86 -3.60 19.57
CA GLU A 36 -9.96 -2.44 19.73
C GLU A 36 -8.82 -2.41 18.69
N GLN A 37 -8.85 -3.28 17.68
CA GLN A 37 -7.86 -3.26 16.61
C GLN A 37 -8.03 -1.98 15.77
N THR A 38 -6.92 -1.37 15.41
CA THR A 38 -6.92 -0.16 14.57
C THR A 38 -6.99 -0.48 13.07
N HIS A 39 -6.55 -1.66 12.69
CA HIS A 39 -6.51 -2.15 11.29
C HIS A 39 -6.23 -3.66 11.26
N ALA A 40 -6.34 -4.27 10.08
CA ALA A 40 -6.00 -5.67 9.84
C ALA A 40 -4.48 -5.85 9.70
N GLU A 41 -3.78 -6.00 10.82
CA GLU A 41 -2.30 -6.04 10.88
C GLU A 41 -1.69 -7.14 10.00
N SER A 42 -2.23 -8.36 10.03
CA SER A 42 -1.71 -9.47 9.22
C SER A 42 -1.84 -9.21 7.72
N VAL A 43 -2.95 -8.58 7.31
CA VAL A 43 -3.18 -8.21 5.90
C VAL A 43 -2.23 -7.11 5.48
N TRP A 44 -2.01 -6.11 6.35
CA TRP A 44 -1.04 -5.04 6.09
C TRP A 44 0.38 -5.58 5.89
N ASN A 45 0.82 -6.46 6.77
CA ASN A 45 2.13 -7.10 6.68
C ASN A 45 2.26 -7.94 5.39
N GLY A 46 1.24 -8.70 5.04
CA GLY A 46 1.22 -9.49 3.81
C GLY A 46 1.26 -8.64 2.53
N LEU A 47 0.58 -7.48 2.52
CA LEU A 47 0.72 -6.51 1.42
C LEU A 47 2.14 -5.94 1.34
N GLY A 48 2.80 -5.73 2.48
CA GLY A 48 4.21 -5.35 2.53
C GLY A 48 5.12 -6.42 1.92
N GLU A 49 4.89 -7.69 2.21
CA GLU A 49 5.63 -8.81 1.61
C GLU A 49 5.42 -8.91 0.09
N LEU A 50 4.24 -8.54 -0.41
CA LEU A 50 3.96 -8.41 -1.85
C LEU A 50 4.61 -7.17 -2.48
N GLY A 51 5.27 -6.31 -1.70
CA GLY A 51 5.92 -5.11 -2.20
C GLY A 51 5.02 -3.88 -2.33
N VAL A 52 3.78 -3.92 -1.87
CA VAL A 52 2.84 -2.79 -1.99
C VAL A 52 3.34 -1.55 -1.28
N THR A 53 3.97 -1.68 -0.12
CA THR A 53 4.53 -0.56 0.63
C THR A 53 5.75 0.09 -0.03
N THR A 54 6.33 -0.59 -1.02
CA THR A 54 7.54 -0.14 -1.73
C THR A 54 7.27 0.36 -3.16
N LEU A 55 6.03 0.26 -3.65
CA LEU A 55 5.68 0.52 -5.06
C LEU A 55 6.18 1.87 -5.56
N MET A 56 5.92 2.94 -4.82
CA MET A 56 6.25 4.31 -5.23
C MET A 56 7.57 4.83 -4.68
N LEU A 57 8.25 4.06 -3.84
CA LEU A 57 9.50 4.51 -3.24
C LEU A 57 10.65 4.41 -4.23
N PRO A 58 11.61 5.35 -4.22
CA PRO A 58 12.82 5.25 -5.01
C PRO A 58 13.62 3.99 -4.67
N GLU A 59 14.31 3.41 -5.64
CA GLU A 59 15.20 2.26 -5.43
C GLU A 59 16.27 2.53 -4.36
N SER A 60 16.77 3.76 -4.29
CA SER A 60 17.72 4.21 -3.26
C SER A 60 17.19 4.10 -1.82
N CYS A 61 15.88 4.03 -1.66
CA CYS A 61 15.19 3.88 -0.37
C CYS A 61 14.55 2.50 -0.18
N GLY A 62 14.94 1.52 -0.98
CA GLY A 62 14.40 0.16 -0.94
C GLY A 62 13.07 -0.02 -1.68
N GLY A 63 12.75 0.91 -2.58
CA GLY A 63 11.52 0.88 -3.37
C GLY A 63 11.65 0.20 -4.72
N ILE A 64 10.52 0.09 -5.42
CA ILE A 64 10.43 -0.46 -6.76
C ILE A 64 10.45 0.66 -7.81
N GLY A 65 10.13 1.90 -7.42
CA GLY A 65 10.17 3.07 -8.30
C GLY A 65 9.03 3.11 -9.34
N LEU A 66 7.90 2.50 -9.06
CA LEU A 66 6.72 2.55 -9.90
C LEU A 66 5.92 3.85 -9.68
N GLY A 67 4.82 4.00 -10.37
CA GLY A 67 4.04 5.24 -10.36
C GLY A 67 2.74 5.19 -9.56
N ALA A 68 2.02 6.31 -9.62
CA ALA A 68 0.72 6.44 -8.96
C ALA A 68 -0.34 5.51 -9.56
N MET A 69 -0.20 5.10 -10.81
CA MET A 69 -1.16 4.20 -11.47
C MET A 69 -1.18 2.82 -10.81
N GLU A 70 -0.02 2.28 -10.46
CA GLU A 70 0.09 1.00 -9.74
C GLU A 70 -0.54 1.09 -8.36
N LEU A 71 -0.38 2.23 -7.70
CA LEU A 71 -1.02 2.47 -6.41
C LEU A 71 -2.55 2.59 -6.53
N CYS A 72 -3.06 3.17 -7.62
CA CYS A 72 -4.50 3.19 -7.92
C CYS A 72 -5.06 1.77 -8.11
N VAL A 73 -4.31 0.90 -8.80
CA VAL A 73 -4.69 -0.52 -8.97
C VAL A 73 -4.84 -1.21 -7.61
N VAL A 74 -3.88 -1.00 -6.72
CA VAL A 74 -3.95 -1.55 -5.35
C VAL A 74 -5.12 -0.97 -4.56
N ALA A 75 -5.35 0.34 -4.64
CA ALA A 75 -6.45 1.01 -3.97
C ALA A 75 -7.82 0.45 -4.37
N GLU A 76 -8.00 0.21 -5.66
CA GLU A 76 -9.23 -0.37 -6.21
C GLU A 76 -9.51 -1.76 -5.63
N GLU A 77 -8.48 -2.61 -5.54
CA GLU A 77 -8.64 -3.96 -4.99
C GLU A 77 -8.84 -3.96 -3.46
N VAL A 78 -8.15 -3.09 -2.74
CA VAL A 78 -8.39 -2.92 -1.29
C VAL A 78 -9.80 -2.41 -1.02
N GLY A 79 -10.28 -1.44 -1.81
CA GLY A 79 -11.64 -0.94 -1.72
C GLY A 79 -12.68 -2.00 -2.06
N ARG A 80 -12.46 -2.79 -3.09
CA ARG A 80 -13.33 -3.92 -3.48
C ARG A 80 -13.50 -4.91 -2.33
N GLN A 81 -12.45 -5.16 -1.57
CA GLN A 81 -12.45 -6.13 -0.47
C GLN A 81 -12.85 -5.51 0.88
N LEU A 82 -13.13 -4.20 0.92
CA LEU A 82 -13.41 -3.43 2.13
C LEU A 82 -12.28 -3.56 3.18
N GLY A 83 -11.04 -3.56 2.74
CA GLY A 83 -9.88 -3.78 3.61
C GLY A 83 -9.69 -2.66 4.64
N ALA A 84 -9.76 -2.99 5.92
CA ALA A 84 -9.47 -2.07 7.01
C ALA A 84 -7.95 -1.89 7.17
N LEU A 85 -7.34 -1.08 6.30
CA LEU A 85 -5.89 -0.93 6.16
C LEU A 85 -5.49 0.56 6.17
N PRO A 86 -4.33 0.91 6.73
CA PRO A 86 -3.81 2.28 6.72
C PRO A 86 -3.16 2.67 5.37
N LEU A 87 -3.75 2.21 4.24
CA LEU A 87 -3.21 2.39 2.89
C LEU A 87 -3.20 3.87 2.50
N ALA A 88 -4.34 4.55 2.63
CA ALA A 88 -4.48 5.94 2.23
C ALA A 88 -3.60 6.87 3.07
N SER A 89 -3.63 6.73 4.39
CA SER A 89 -2.83 7.57 5.29
C SER A 89 -1.33 7.39 5.05
N THR A 90 -0.87 6.16 4.87
CA THR A 90 0.55 5.84 4.76
C THR A 90 1.07 6.06 3.34
N LEU A 91 0.44 5.47 2.32
CA LEU A 91 0.98 5.45 0.97
C LEU A 91 0.56 6.66 0.13
N TYR A 92 -0.68 7.14 0.26
CA TYR A 92 -1.13 8.29 -0.53
C TYR A 92 -0.79 9.63 0.10
N LEU A 93 -0.84 9.74 1.42
CA LEU A 93 -0.62 11.00 2.11
C LEU A 93 0.81 11.12 2.64
N ALA A 94 1.18 10.34 3.64
CA ALA A 94 2.46 10.50 4.32
C ALA A 94 3.66 10.22 3.39
N THR A 95 3.62 9.17 2.59
CA THR A 95 4.70 8.87 1.64
C THR A 95 4.87 9.98 0.61
N GLN A 96 3.78 10.50 0.05
CA GLN A 96 3.84 11.59 -0.92
C GLN A 96 4.37 12.88 -0.29
N ALA A 97 3.95 13.20 0.93
CA ALA A 97 4.44 14.37 1.65
C ALA A 97 5.96 14.30 1.86
N VAL A 98 6.48 13.13 2.21
CA VAL A 98 7.93 12.92 2.37
C VAL A 98 8.65 13.00 1.03
N LEU A 99 8.13 12.39 -0.03
CA LEU A 99 8.75 12.42 -1.37
C LEU A 99 8.80 13.83 -1.95
N LEU A 100 7.76 14.64 -1.75
CA LEU A 100 7.64 15.94 -2.38
C LEU A 100 8.20 17.09 -1.54
N GLY A 101 8.18 16.98 -0.21
CA GLY A 101 8.46 18.10 0.68
C GLY A 101 9.60 17.89 1.68
N ALA A 102 10.06 16.67 1.87
CA ALA A 102 11.12 16.40 2.83
C ALA A 102 12.52 16.57 2.22
N SER A 103 13.49 16.94 3.06
CA SER A 103 14.91 16.96 2.67
C SER A 103 15.44 15.55 2.39
N ASP A 104 16.56 15.45 1.66
CA ASP A 104 17.21 14.15 1.37
C ASP A 104 17.48 13.35 2.65
N ALA A 105 17.97 14.02 3.71
CA ALA A 105 18.21 13.37 5.00
C ALA A 105 16.93 12.82 5.64
N GLN A 106 15.83 13.54 5.54
CA GLN A 106 14.53 13.08 6.02
C GLN A 106 13.99 11.92 5.18
N GLN A 107 14.11 12.00 3.85
CA GLN A 107 13.73 10.91 2.96
C GLN A 107 14.51 9.63 3.27
N GLN A 108 15.84 9.71 3.42
CA GLN A 108 16.68 8.58 3.80
C GLN A 108 16.35 7.99 5.18
N LYS A 109 15.81 8.80 6.07
CA LYS A 109 15.38 8.34 7.39
C LYS A 109 14.01 7.65 7.38
N TRP A 110 13.05 8.21 6.66
CA TRP A 110 11.64 7.81 6.79
C TRP A 110 11.17 6.82 5.72
N LEU A 111 11.60 6.97 4.47
CA LEU A 111 11.13 6.10 3.38
C LEU A 111 11.51 4.63 3.58
N PRO A 112 12.72 4.25 4.06
CA PRO A 112 13.03 2.86 4.35
C PRO A 112 12.15 2.26 5.46
N ARG A 113 11.72 3.07 6.42
CA ARG A 113 10.80 2.61 7.48
C ARG A 113 9.41 2.34 6.94
N ILE A 114 8.91 3.20 6.05
CA ILE A 114 7.64 2.98 5.35
C ILE A 114 7.74 1.74 4.47
N ALA A 115 8.83 1.56 3.74
CA ALA A 115 9.10 0.35 2.97
C ALA A 115 8.98 -0.93 3.82
N ALA A 116 9.50 -0.88 5.05
CA ALA A 116 9.42 -1.97 6.02
C ALA A 116 8.04 -2.13 6.69
N GLY A 117 7.04 -1.36 6.29
CA GLY A 117 5.66 -1.48 6.78
C GLY A 117 5.28 -0.54 7.93
N THR A 118 6.14 0.41 8.30
CA THR A 118 5.78 1.43 9.29
C THR A 118 4.60 2.26 8.79
N LYS A 119 3.57 2.36 9.60
CA LYS A 119 2.38 3.16 9.31
C LYS A 119 2.66 4.62 9.62
N ALA A 120 2.17 5.50 8.76
CA ALA A 120 2.33 6.94 8.89
C ALA A 120 1.05 7.67 8.48
N THR A 121 0.94 8.91 8.92
CA THR A 121 -0.15 9.83 8.56
C THR A 121 0.36 11.26 8.55
N LEU A 122 -0.41 12.17 7.95
CA LEU A 122 -0.22 13.61 8.03
C LEU A 122 -0.96 14.17 9.24
#